data_fa667410f7a931d35091c1ba5806072c
#
_entry.id   fa667410f7a931d35091c1ba5806072c
#
_cell.length_a   1.000
_cell.length_b   1.000
_cell.length_c   1.000
_cell.angle_alpha   90.00
_cell.angle_beta   90.00
_cell.angle_gamma   90.00
#
_symmetry.space_group_name_H-M   'P 1'
#
loop_
_entity.id
_entity.type
_entity.pdbx_description
1 polymer ?
#
loop_
_entity_poly.entity_id
_entity_poly.type
_entity_poly.pdbx_seq_one_letter_code
_entity_poly.pdbx_strand_id
1 'polypeptide(L)'
;MRYLFFAFVACVAFTACSKNKYTSAPQIKFKSITSPFFSNSLIDKPVLIIELTDLEGDFGFKEGKDSSYVFVKNTRSPFKLDSFKFPTALSKAVKKNFKGDVEIDLRGDGTGGSNALPGPPPAGSRRPYTDTVYYEVYVKDFAKHKSNVIKTADPFLYITR
;
A
#
# COMPACT_ATOMS: atom_id res chain seq x y z
N MET A 1 -28.17 -46.65 -18.90
CA MET A 1 -26.79 -46.18 -19.08
C MET A 1 -26.65 -44.72 -19.49
N ARG A 2 -27.56 -44.11 -20.26
CA ARG A 2 -27.46 -42.66 -20.65
C ARG A 2 -27.52 -41.65 -19.49
N TYR A 3 -28.24 -41.95 -18.41
CA TYR A 3 -28.37 -41.05 -17.26
C TYR A 3 -27.16 -41.10 -16.32
N LEU A 4 -26.41 -42.21 -16.27
CA LEU A 4 -25.19 -42.32 -15.48
C LEU A 4 -24.05 -41.45 -16.07
N PHE A 5 -24.01 -41.27 -17.37
CA PHE A 5 -23.02 -40.44 -18.03
C PHE A 5 -23.25 -38.94 -17.75
N PHE A 6 -24.49 -38.49 -17.66
CA PHE A 6 -24.83 -37.12 -17.31
C PHE A 6 -24.52 -36.78 -15.85
N ALA A 7 -24.70 -37.74 -14.95
CA ALA A 7 -24.37 -37.55 -13.53
C ALA A 7 -22.84 -37.43 -13.32
N PHE A 8 -22.03 -38.16 -14.09
CA PHE A 8 -20.57 -38.10 -14.00
C PHE A 8 -20.00 -36.79 -14.53
N VAL A 9 -20.57 -36.25 -15.62
CA VAL A 9 -20.17 -34.95 -16.20
C VAL A 9 -20.54 -33.80 -15.26
N ALA A 10 -21.65 -33.86 -14.54
CA ALA A 10 -22.04 -32.85 -13.57
C ALA A 10 -21.14 -32.81 -12.33
N CYS A 11 -20.62 -33.95 -11.87
CA CYS A 11 -19.68 -33.99 -10.72
C CYS A 11 -18.31 -33.40 -11.04
N VAL A 12 -17.83 -33.46 -12.26
CA VAL A 12 -16.53 -32.89 -12.65
C VAL A 12 -16.56 -31.37 -12.74
N ALA A 13 -17.73 -30.76 -12.91
CA ALA A 13 -17.88 -29.31 -13.00
C ALA A 13 -17.74 -28.57 -11.64
N PHE A 14 -17.81 -29.29 -10.52
CA PHE A 14 -17.70 -28.73 -9.17
C PHE A 14 -16.29 -28.73 -8.56
N THR A 15 -15.28 -29.23 -9.28
CA THR A 15 -13.89 -29.00 -8.90
C THR A 15 -13.44 -27.58 -9.30
N ALA A 16 -14.31 -26.60 -9.04
CA ALA A 16 -14.01 -25.20 -9.26
C ALA A 16 -12.95 -24.75 -8.26
N CYS A 17 -11.74 -24.65 -8.75
CA CYS A 17 -10.74 -23.66 -8.43
C CYS A 17 -10.92 -23.01 -7.06
N SER A 18 -10.35 -23.55 -6.02
CA SER A 18 -10.02 -22.76 -4.84
C SER A 18 -9.00 -21.71 -5.32
N LYS A 19 -9.45 -20.49 -5.61
CA LYS A 19 -8.56 -19.37 -5.87
C LYS A 19 -7.63 -19.30 -4.68
N ASN A 20 -6.37 -19.65 -4.88
CA ASN A 20 -5.36 -19.46 -3.86
C ASN A 20 -5.48 -18.00 -3.42
N LYS A 21 -5.82 -17.80 -2.15
CA LYS A 21 -6.01 -16.49 -1.52
C LYS A 21 -4.71 -15.67 -1.54
N TYR A 22 -3.60 -16.35 -1.72
CA TYR A 22 -2.26 -15.78 -1.72
C TYR A 22 -1.59 -16.06 -3.07
N THR A 23 -0.92 -15.07 -3.60
CA THR A 23 -0.17 -15.10 -4.86
C THR A 23 1.27 -14.71 -4.61
N SER A 24 2.21 -15.16 -5.45
CA SER A 24 3.62 -14.78 -5.37
C SER A 24 3.84 -13.28 -5.61
N ALA A 25 2.98 -12.63 -6.38
CA ALA A 25 2.96 -11.18 -6.41
C ALA A 25 2.14 -10.66 -5.24
N PRO A 26 2.68 -9.75 -4.40
CA PRO A 26 1.95 -9.17 -3.29
C PRO A 26 0.61 -8.59 -3.73
N GLN A 27 -0.38 -8.64 -2.86
CA GLN A 27 -1.66 -7.98 -3.08
C GLN A 27 -1.93 -7.02 -1.94
N ILE A 28 -2.37 -5.81 -2.27
CA ILE A 28 -2.67 -4.79 -1.27
C ILE A 28 -4.10 -4.29 -1.39
N LYS A 29 -4.64 -3.84 -0.24
CA LYS A 29 -5.94 -3.16 -0.15
C LYS A 29 -5.80 -1.93 0.73
N PHE A 30 -6.45 -0.85 0.35
CA PHE A 30 -6.59 0.32 1.20
C PHE A 30 -7.47 0.00 2.40
N LYS A 31 -7.06 0.43 3.60
CA LYS A 31 -7.85 0.34 4.84
C LYS A 31 -8.29 1.72 5.30
N SER A 32 -7.37 2.58 5.60
CA SER A 32 -7.67 3.91 6.12
C SER A 32 -6.47 4.86 6.05
N ILE A 33 -6.72 6.13 6.28
CA ILE A 33 -5.73 7.14 6.64
C ILE A 33 -6.08 7.64 8.02
N THR A 34 -5.15 7.54 8.97
CA THR A 34 -5.30 8.18 10.29
C THR A 34 -5.01 9.67 10.14
N SER A 35 -5.71 10.49 10.89
CA SER A 35 -5.59 11.95 10.76
C SER A 35 -5.77 12.43 9.32
N PRO A 36 -7.00 12.36 8.78
CA PRO A 36 -7.29 12.79 7.40
C PRO A 36 -7.05 14.30 7.20
N PHE A 37 -6.75 15.02 8.28
CA PHE A 37 -6.39 16.43 8.26
C PHE A 37 -4.92 16.58 8.67
N PHE A 38 -4.13 17.16 7.79
CA PHE A 38 -2.76 17.54 8.10
C PHE A 38 -2.64 19.07 8.05
N SER A 39 -2.26 19.66 9.14
CA SER A 39 -1.80 21.04 9.16
C SER A 39 -0.27 21.07 9.26
N ASN A 40 0.36 22.21 8.95
CA ASN A 40 1.81 22.42 9.13
C ASN A 40 2.27 22.20 10.60
N SER A 41 1.37 21.84 11.50
CA SER A 41 1.67 21.47 12.87
C SER A 41 2.41 20.11 12.87
N LEU A 42 3.54 20.05 13.55
CA LEU A 42 4.36 18.84 13.71
C LEU A 42 3.66 17.74 14.53
N ILE A 43 2.46 17.97 15.02
CA ILE A 43 1.75 17.11 15.96
C ILE A 43 1.00 15.98 15.23
N ASP A 44 0.40 16.30 14.08
CA ASP A 44 -0.42 15.33 13.35
C ASP A 44 0.42 14.50 12.39
N LYS A 45 0.38 13.17 12.59
CA LYS A 45 1.07 12.21 11.71
C LYS A 45 0.04 11.55 10.79
N PRO A 46 0.00 11.89 9.50
CA PRO A 46 -0.83 11.16 8.55
C PRO A 46 -0.22 9.77 8.31
N VAL A 47 -0.89 8.74 8.79
CA VAL A 47 -0.48 7.35 8.59
C VAL A 47 -1.43 6.71 7.62
N LEU A 48 -0.91 6.22 6.50
CA LEU A 48 -1.64 5.41 5.54
C LEU A 48 -1.58 3.94 5.96
N ILE A 49 -2.73 3.30 6.08
CA ILE A 49 -2.84 1.89 6.46
C ILE A 49 -3.32 1.07 5.27
N ILE A 50 -2.56 0.06 4.91
CA ILE A 50 -2.90 -0.92 3.86
C ILE A 50 -2.88 -2.33 4.43
N GLU A 51 -3.80 -3.19 3.98
CA GLU A 51 -3.72 -4.63 4.16
C GLU A 51 -2.81 -5.20 3.07
N LEU A 52 -1.84 -6.01 3.46
CA LEU A 52 -0.91 -6.68 2.56
C LEU A 52 -1.08 -8.19 2.69
N THR A 53 -1.17 -8.88 1.55
CA THR A 53 -1.14 -10.35 1.48
C THR A 53 -0.12 -10.81 0.47
N ASP A 54 0.58 -11.92 0.79
CA ASP A 54 1.62 -12.50 -0.04
C ASP A 54 1.83 -13.98 0.25
N LEU A 55 2.18 -14.78 -0.75
CA LEU A 55 2.39 -16.21 -0.60
C LEU A 55 3.69 -16.53 0.15
N GLU A 56 4.78 -15.89 -0.22
CA GLU A 56 6.12 -16.11 0.31
C GLU A 56 6.37 -15.34 1.61
N GLY A 57 5.73 -14.18 1.78
CA GLY A 57 5.91 -13.29 2.92
C GLY A 57 7.32 -12.70 2.98
N ASP A 58 7.96 -12.51 1.85
CA ASP A 58 9.35 -12.07 1.75
C ASP A 58 9.48 -10.54 1.73
N PHE A 59 9.09 -9.94 2.84
CA PHE A 59 9.22 -8.50 3.10
C PHE A 59 10.25 -8.20 4.18
N GLY A 60 10.74 -6.96 4.17
CA GLY A 60 11.59 -6.43 5.21
C GLY A 60 12.75 -5.61 4.69
N PHE A 61 13.69 -5.31 5.57
CA PHE A 61 14.95 -4.67 5.27
C PHE A 61 16.10 -5.60 5.69
N LYS A 62 17.00 -5.90 4.78
CA LYS A 62 18.25 -6.63 5.04
C LYS A 62 19.40 -5.72 4.70
N GLU A 63 20.23 -5.41 5.70
CA GLU A 63 21.43 -4.61 5.50
C GLU A 63 22.37 -5.26 4.46
N GLY A 64 22.83 -4.46 3.51
CA GLY A 64 23.68 -4.94 2.41
C GLY A 64 22.99 -5.84 1.38
N LYS A 65 21.68 -6.00 1.43
CA LYS A 65 20.86 -6.77 0.48
C LYS A 65 19.68 -5.97 -0.01
N ASP A 66 19.00 -6.53 -1.01
CA ASP A 66 17.76 -5.97 -1.51
C ASP A 66 16.71 -5.82 -0.42
N SER A 67 16.06 -4.67 -0.43
CA SER A 67 14.98 -4.36 0.49
C SER A 67 13.66 -4.32 -0.25
N SER A 68 12.58 -4.65 0.44
CA SER A 68 11.23 -4.39 -0.03
C SER A 68 10.81 -2.96 0.30
N TYR A 69 9.95 -2.40 -0.53
CA TYR A 69 9.52 -1.02 -0.41
C TYR A 69 8.01 -0.88 -0.66
N VAL A 70 7.40 0.04 0.08
CA VAL A 70 6.10 0.61 -0.25
C VAL A 70 6.35 1.89 -1.04
N PHE A 71 5.74 2.00 -2.19
CA PHE A 71 5.81 3.17 -3.06
C PHE A 71 4.50 3.94 -2.96
N VAL A 72 4.60 5.22 -2.66
CA VAL A 72 3.46 6.13 -2.50
C VAL A 72 3.62 7.30 -3.45
N LYS A 73 2.61 7.53 -4.26
CA LYS A 73 2.57 8.63 -5.22
C LYS A 73 1.40 9.54 -4.90
N ASN A 74 1.70 10.81 -4.73
CA ASN A 74 0.71 11.86 -4.61
C ASN A 74 0.10 12.15 -5.98
N THR A 75 -1.21 12.02 -6.12
CA THR A 75 -1.90 12.22 -7.40
C THR A 75 -1.89 13.68 -7.89
N ARG A 76 -1.67 14.64 -6.98
CA ARG A 76 -1.50 16.07 -7.32
C ARG A 76 -0.11 16.41 -7.83
N SER A 77 0.85 15.55 -7.55
CA SER A 77 2.24 15.73 -7.95
C SER A 77 2.74 14.46 -8.66
N PRO A 78 2.28 14.21 -9.91
CA PRO A 78 2.45 12.91 -10.57
C PRO A 78 3.92 12.51 -10.79
N PHE A 79 4.84 13.46 -10.72
CA PHE A 79 6.28 13.22 -10.86
C PHE A 79 6.99 12.86 -9.54
N LYS A 80 6.30 12.99 -8.40
CA LYS A 80 6.87 12.70 -7.09
C LYS A 80 6.40 11.34 -6.61
N LEU A 81 7.29 10.38 -6.64
CA LEU A 81 7.13 9.06 -6.06
C LEU A 81 8.01 9.00 -4.83
N ASP A 82 7.43 8.60 -3.71
CA ASP A 82 8.18 8.32 -2.50
C ASP A 82 8.27 6.83 -2.23
N SER A 83 9.29 6.40 -1.49
CA SER A 83 9.50 5.00 -1.15
C SER A 83 9.81 4.84 0.32
N PHE A 84 9.07 3.96 0.97
CA PHE A 84 9.18 3.67 2.39
C PHE A 84 9.70 2.24 2.56
N LYS A 85 10.73 2.08 3.39
CA LYS A 85 11.30 0.77 3.71
C LYS A 85 10.40 0.01 4.68
N PHE A 86 10.29 -1.28 4.49
CA PHE A 86 9.68 -2.14 5.49
C PHE A 86 10.56 -2.25 6.73
N PRO A 87 9.98 -2.40 7.94
CA PRO A 87 10.74 -2.59 9.17
C PRO A 87 11.63 -3.83 9.09
N THR A 88 12.83 -3.75 9.68
CA THR A 88 13.81 -4.85 9.75
C THR A 88 13.23 -6.08 10.45
N ALA A 89 12.34 -5.89 11.42
CA ALA A 89 11.68 -6.98 12.15
C ALA A 89 10.92 -7.94 11.25
N LEU A 90 10.33 -7.45 10.15
CA LEU A 90 9.60 -8.29 9.19
C LEU A 90 10.52 -9.25 8.43
N SER A 91 11.78 -8.90 8.21
CA SER A 91 12.75 -9.78 7.51
C SER A 91 13.05 -11.08 8.26
N LYS A 92 12.79 -11.12 9.56
CA LYS A 92 12.98 -12.30 10.43
C LYS A 92 11.72 -13.15 10.55
N ALA A 93 10.59 -12.63 10.11
CA ALA A 93 9.27 -13.23 10.29
C ALA A 93 8.70 -13.79 8.98
N VAL A 94 9.54 -14.29 8.06
CA VAL A 94 9.08 -14.90 6.80
C VAL A 94 8.08 -16.00 7.12
N LYS A 95 6.83 -15.75 6.79
CA LYS A 95 5.74 -16.71 6.96
C LYS A 95 5.04 -16.87 5.62
N LYS A 96 5.00 -18.11 5.13
CA LYS A 96 4.13 -18.44 3.99
C LYS A 96 2.69 -17.99 4.30
N ASN A 97 2.02 -17.53 3.28
CA ASN A 97 0.65 -17.01 3.39
C ASN A 97 0.56 -15.79 4.34
N PHE A 98 1.45 -14.84 4.13
CA PHE A 98 1.46 -13.62 4.91
C PHE A 98 0.18 -12.81 4.71
N LYS A 99 -0.37 -12.33 5.81
CA LYS A 99 -1.43 -11.32 5.85
C LYS A 99 -1.17 -10.40 7.03
N GLY A 100 -1.13 -9.10 6.77
CA GLY A 100 -0.91 -8.11 7.82
C GLY A 100 -1.25 -6.70 7.37
N ASP A 101 -1.34 -5.80 8.33
CA ASP A 101 -1.48 -4.37 8.09
C ASP A 101 -0.10 -3.72 8.07
N VAL A 102 0.08 -2.83 7.12
CA VAL A 102 1.29 -2.02 6.98
C VAL A 102 0.92 -0.56 7.20
N GLU A 103 1.54 0.03 8.19
CA GLU A 103 1.40 1.44 8.53
C GLU A 103 2.55 2.24 7.92
N ILE A 104 2.22 3.29 7.18
CA ILE A 104 3.15 4.13 6.45
C ILE A 104 3.01 5.56 6.95
N ASP A 105 3.99 6.05 7.71
CA ASP A 105 4.04 7.47 8.10
C ASP A 105 4.40 8.31 6.86
N LEU A 106 3.44 9.07 6.35
CA LEU A 106 3.61 9.86 5.13
C LEU A 106 4.59 11.03 5.27
N ARG A 107 5.07 11.32 6.48
CA ARG A 107 6.14 12.32 6.69
C ARG A 107 7.53 11.74 6.46
N GLY A 108 7.64 10.41 6.34
CA GLY A 108 8.92 9.72 6.22
C GLY A 108 9.64 9.55 7.56
N ASP A 109 10.91 9.23 7.50
CA ASP A 109 11.76 8.94 8.67
C ASP A 109 12.27 10.19 9.43
N GLY A 110 11.82 11.37 9.04
CA GLY A 110 12.18 12.64 9.66
C GLY A 110 13.52 13.23 9.21
N THR A 111 14.25 12.58 8.31
CA THR A 111 15.55 13.07 7.81
C THR A 111 15.44 13.96 6.57
N GLY A 112 14.27 14.01 5.97
CA GLY A 112 13.92 14.88 4.84
C GLY A 112 12.42 14.87 4.60
N GLY A 113 11.87 15.94 4.07
CA GLY A 113 10.45 16.01 3.78
C GLY A 113 10.01 14.87 2.84
N SER A 114 8.91 14.21 3.16
CA SER A 114 8.33 13.20 2.29
C SER A 114 7.81 13.83 0.99
N ASN A 115 8.17 13.25 -0.15
CA ASN A 115 7.58 13.62 -1.44
C ASN A 115 6.09 13.24 -1.56
N ALA A 116 5.61 12.39 -0.66
CA ALA A 116 4.21 12.01 -0.60
C ALA A 116 3.33 13.17 -0.10
N LEU A 117 3.88 14.06 0.72
CA LEU A 117 3.11 15.21 1.19
C LEU A 117 2.94 16.27 0.07
N PRO A 118 1.82 17.01 0.09
CA PRO A 118 1.64 18.14 -0.81
C PRO A 118 2.76 19.17 -0.65
N GLY A 119 3.16 19.78 -1.75
CA GLY A 119 4.06 20.94 -1.73
C GLY A 119 3.40 22.18 -1.12
N PRO A 120 4.14 23.28 -1.01
CA PRO A 120 3.59 24.55 -0.55
C PRO A 120 2.44 24.99 -1.48
N PRO A 121 1.46 25.75 -0.94
CA PRO A 121 0.39 26.31 -1.75
C PRO A 121 0.95 27.21 -2.86
N PRO A 122 0.24 27.33 -3.99
CA PRO A 122 0.61 28.25 -5.05
C PRO A 122 0.78 29.69 -4.52
N ALA A 123 1.71 30.43 -5.10
CA ALA A 123 1.94 31.82 -4.73
C ALA A 123 0.63 32.63 -4.89
N GLY A 124 0.31 33.47 -3.90
CA GLY A 124 -0.92 34.27 -3.89
C GLY A 124 -2.17 33.53 -3.40
N SER A 125 -2.06 32.27 -2.99
CA SER A 125 -3.19 31.55 -2.39
C SER A 125 -3.66 32.23 -1.10
N ARG A 126 -5.00 32.33 -0.95
CA ARG A 126 -5.59 32.81 0.31
C ARG A 126 -5.37 31.77 1.42
N ARG A 127 -5.16 32.23 2.64
CA ARG A 127 -5.01 31.36 3.81
C ARG A 127 -6.27 31.39 4.67
N PRO A 128 -6.67 30.28 5.31
CA PRO A 128 -6.04 28.96 5.20
C PRO A 128 -6.22 28.34 3.81
N TYR A 129 -5.18 27.76 3.26
CA TYR A 129 -5.24 27.02 2.01
C TYR A 129 -5.52 25.55 2.28
N THR A 130 -6.53 25.00 1.63
CA THR A 130 -6.89 23.58 1.74
C THR A 130 -6.70 22.89 0.40
N ASP A 131 -6.01 21.77 0.40
CA ASP A 131 -5.85 20.90 -0.74
C ASP A 131 -6.36 19.50 -0.45
N THR A 132 -6.88 18.83 -1.47
CA THR A 132 -7.39 17.47 -1.39
C THR A 132 -6.49 16.54 -2.18
N VAL A 133 -5.91 15.54 -1.53
CA VAL A 133 -4.93 14.65 -2.11
C VAL A 133 -5.39 13.21 -2.00
N TYR A 134 -5.21 12.45 -3.08
CA TYR A 134 -5.30 10.99 -3.10
C TYR A 134 -3.93 10.40 -3.36
N TYR A 135 -3.73 9.17 -2.92
CA TYR A 135 -2.48 8.45 -3.11
C TYR A 135 -2.68 7.23 -3.99
N GLU A 136 -1.75 7.01 -4.90
CA GLU A 136 -1.55 5.72 -5.57
C GLU A 136 -0.45 4.98 -4.82
N VAL A 137 -0.71 3.71 -4.47
CA VAL A 137 0.18 2.90 -3.65
C VAL A 137 0.42 1.56 -4.31
N TYR A 138 1.66 1.10 -4.28
CA TYR A 138 2.03 -0.27 -4.61
C TYR A 138 3.22 -0.72 -3.77
N VAL A 139 3.44 -2.03 -3.69
CA VAL A 139 4.51 -2.67 -2.93
C VAL A 139 5.40 -3.45 -3.88
N LYS A 140 6.69 -3.57 -3.55
CA LYS A 140 7.60 -4.56 -4.13
C LYS A 140 8.21 -5.39 -3.01
N ASP A 141 8.19 -6.72 -3.17
CA ASP A 141 8.84 -7.69 -2.30
C ASP A 141 10.35 -7.78 -2.54
N PHE A 142 11.04 -8.71 -1.87
CA PHE A 142 12.47 -8.97 -2.12
C PHE A 142 12.75 -9.52 -3.51
N ALA A 143 11.84 -10.34 -4.05
CA ALA A 143 11.94 -10.89 -5.40
C ALA A 143 11.63 -9.87 -6.50
N LYS A 144 11.27 -8.61 -6.11
CA LYS A 144 10.87 -7.49 -6.99
C LYS A 144 9.54 -7.70 -7.70
N HIS A 145 8.71 -8.64 -7.25
CA HIS A 145 7.35 -8.71 -7.72
C HIS A 145 6.60 -7.46 -7.28
N LYS A 146 5.86 -6.88 -8.22
CA LYS A 146 5.05 -5.71 -7.96
C LYS A 146 3.62 -6.10 -7.63
N SER A 147 3.06 -5.53 -6.57
CA SER A 147 1.65 -5.68 -6.22
C SER A 147 0.72 -5.02 -7.25
N ASN A 148 -0.58 -5.25 -7.09
CA ASN A 148 -1.57 -4.37 -7.67
C ASN A 148 -1.33 -2.92 -7.22
N VAL A 149 -1.80 -1.95 -8.02
CA VAL A 149 -1.81 -0.53 -7.65
C VAL A 149 -3.19 -0.21 -7.08
N ILE A 150 -3.22 0.40 -5.91
CA ILE A 150 -4.45 0.92 -5.32
C ILE A 150 -4.43 2.44 -5.29
N LYS A 151 -5.61 3.05 -5.38
CA LYS A 151 -5.83 4.46 -5.07
C LYS A 151 -6.58 4.54 -3.75
N THR A 152 -6.19 5.46 -2.86
CA THR A 152 -6.93 5.67 -1.60
C THR A 152 -8.37 6.05 -1.90
N ALA A 153 -9.32 5.44 -1.17
CA ALA A 153 -10.75 5.75 -1.32
C ALA A 153 -11.05 7.11 -0.66
N ASP A 154 -10.44 7.36 0.50
CA ASP A 154 -10.62 8.59 1.24
C ASP A 154 -9.58 9.64 0.85
N PRO A 155 -9.99 10.90 0.72
CA PRO A 155 -9.08 12.00 0.49
C PRO A 155 -8.29 12.34 1.75
N PHE A 156 -7.08 12.81 1.53
CA PHE A 156 -6.28 13.45 2.54
C PHE A 156 -6.40 14.97 2.39
N LEU A 157 -6.82 15.64 3.44
CA LEU A 157 -6.97 17.10 3.45
C LEU A 157 -5.72 17.75 4.04
N TYR A 158 -5.01 18.48 3.21
CA TYR A 158 -3.84 19.25 3.61
C TYR A 158 -4.23 20.71 3.82
N ILE A 159 -4.05 21.23 5.03
CA ILE A 159 -4.40 22.59 5.40
C ILE A 159 -3.11 23.35 5.72
N THR A 160 -2.83 24.40 4.98
CA THR A 160 -1.73 25.33 5.25
C THR A 160 -2.30 26.62 5.87
N ARG A 161 -1.91 26.90 7.10
CA ARG A 161 -2.24 28.12 7.82
C ARG A 161 -1.31 29.28 7.48
#